data_8a888b89eade0527bf98baf8965898c6
#
_entry.id   8a888b89eade0527bf98baf8965898c6
#
_cell.length_a   1.000
_cell.length_b   1.000
_cell.length_c   1.000
_cell.angle_alpha   90.00
_cell.angle_beta   90.00
_cell.angle_gamma   90.00
#
_symmetry.space_group_name_H-M   'P 1'
#
loop_
_entity.id
_entity.type
_entity.pdbx_description
1 polymer ?
#
loop_
_entity_poly.entity_id
_entity_poly.type
_entity_poly.pdbx_seq_one_letter_code
_entity_poly.pdbx_strand_id
1 'polypeptide(L)'
;MNKGYFMLRVTNINRATKNIVASASYRSDEALYSERTDEKIKFRNHTIKPESMILTPQHAPEWTKDRQRLWNEVDKVEKNNAKTKNPRLAKEVLLSLPNDFDREVQTELTKDFIKSEFVDKGMVADISIHRDDINNPHAHVLLTQRPFNADGTWGKKT
;
A
#
# COMPACT_ATOMS: atom_id res chain seq x y z
N MET A 1 16.68 2.04 24.42
CA MET A 1 16.08 1.92 23.73
C MET A 1 15.80 2.79 23.01
N ASN A 2 15.51 3.00 22.26
CA ASN A 2 15.33 3.78 21.47
C ASN A 2 14.19 3.81 21.03
N LYS A 3 13.51 4.38 21.34
CA LYS A 3 12.39 4.51 21.18
C LYS A 3 12.08 5.23 20.12
N GLY A 4 11.17 5.37 19.76
CA GLY A 4 10.72 6.31 18.89
C GLY A 4 11.01 6.13 17.52
N TYR A 5 11.28 5.10 17.24
CA TYR A 5 11.72 4.98 16.01
C TYR A 5 10.72 4.85 15.03
N PHE A 6 9.47 4.54 15.32
CA PHE A 6 8.42 4.56 14.36
C PHE A 6 7.56 5.74 14.67
N MET A 7 7.50 6.71 13.77
CA MET A 7 6.34 7.58 13.75
C MET A 7 5.33 6.93 12.83
N LEU A 8 4.17 6.64 13.36
CA LEU A 8 3.10 5.99 12.63
C LEU A 8 2.01 7.01 12.33
N ARG A 9 1.63 7.14 11.07
CA ARG A 9 0.48 7.95 10.68
C ARG A 9 -0.39 7.12 9.75
N VAL A 10 -1.71 7.10 10.03
CA VAL A 10 -2.66 6.36 9.23
C VAL A 10 -3.68 7.34 8.67
N THR A 11 -3.85 7.33 7.35
CA THR A 11 -4.84 8.18 6.67
C THR A 11 -5.62 7.33 5.68
N ASN A 12 -6.72 7.88 5.18
CA ASN A 12 -7.52 7.21 4.16
C ASN A 12 -7.32 7.86 2.81
N ILE A 13 -7.36 7.04 1.76
CA ILE A 13 -7.37 7.51 0.38
C ILE A 13 -8.78 7.32 -0.15
N ASN A 14 -9.41 8.42 -0.54
CA ASN A 14 -10.81 8.45 -0.95
C ASN A 14 -10.93 8.65 -2.46
N ARG A 15 -11.93 8.01 -3.06
CA ARG A 15 -12.09 7.95 -4.51
C ARG A 15 -12.36 9.30 -5.17
N ALA A 16 -13.11 10.17 -4.49
CA ALA A 16 -13.46 11.47 -5.07
C ALA A 16 -12.26 12.38 -5.27
N THR A 17 -11.22 12.22 -4.47
CA THR A 17 -10.04 13.10 -4.51
C THR A 17 -8.79 12.44 -5.03
N LYS A 18 -8.75 11.11 -5.13
CA LYS A 18 -7.56 10.37 -5.52
C LYS A 18 -7.87 9.23 -6.48
N ASN A 19 -6.90 8.90 -7.32
CA ASN A 19 -6.90 7.68 -8.11
C ASN A 19 -5.92 6.73 -7.42
N ILE A 20 -6.41 5.58 -6.94
CA ILE A 20 -5.56 4.66 -6.16
C ILE A 20 -4.43 4.07 -7.00
N VAL A 21 -4.65 3.85 -8.29
CA VAL A 21 -3.59 3.35 -9.18
C VAL A 21 -2.49 4.41 -9.30
N ALA A 22 -2.87 5.69 -9.41
CA ALA A 22 -1.90 6.78 -9.44
C ALA A 22 -1.12 6.87 -8.13
N SER A 23 -1.79 6.68 -7.01
CA SER A 23 -1.14 6.68 -5.70
C SER A 23 -0.11 5.56 -5.59
N ALA A 24 -0.46 4.36 -6.07
CA ALA A 24 0.46 3.23 -6.07
C ALA A 24 1.63 3.46 -7.02
N SER A 25 1.38 4.02 -8.19
CA SER A 25 2.42 4.35 -9.16
C SER A 25 3.42 5.35 -8.60
N TYR A 26 2.91 6.40 -7.96
CA TYR A 26 3.76 7.44 -7.40
C TYR A 26 4.68 6.89 -6.30
N ARG A 27 4.15 6.03 -5.45
CA ARG A 27 4.92 5.49 -4.32
C ARG A 27 5.93 4.44 -4.71
N SER A 28 5.60 3.58 -5.67
CA SER A 28 6.46 2.49 -6.12
C SER A 28 7.42 2.88 -7.23
N ASP A 29 7.16 4.01 -7.89
CA ASP A 29 7.88 4.46 -9.07
C ASP A 29 7.71 3.50 -10.25
N GLU A 30 6.62 2.73 -10.26
CA GLU A 30 6.27 1.85 -11.37
C GLU A 30 5.22 2.49 -12.26
N ALA A 31 5.35 2.28 -13.57
CA ALA A 31 4.31 2.69 -14.50
C ALA A 31 3.15 1.71 -14.41
N LEU A 32 1.94 2.22 -14.16
CA LEU A 32 0.75 1.39 -13.98
C LEU A 32 -0.38 1.91 -14.86
N TYR A 33 -1.14 1.00 -15.47
CA TYR A 33 -2.32 1.37 -16.24
C TYR A 33 -3.52 1.50 -15.32
N SER A 34 -4.24 2.61 -15.42
CA SER A 34 -5.47 2.84 -14.67
C SER A 34 -6.68 2.58 -15.57
N GLU A 35 -7.48 1.58 -15.23
CA GLU A 35 -8.73 1.29 -15.96
C GLU A 35 -9.74 2.42 -15.76
N ARG A 36 -9.74 3.04 -14.59
CA ARG A 36 -10.66 4.13 -14.27
C ARG A 36 -10.53 5.31 -15.24
N THR A 37 -9.31 5.68 -15.60
CA THR A 37 -9.04 6.82 -16.48
C THR A 37 -8.57 6.41 -17.85
N ASP A 38 -8.40 5.10 -18.09
CA ASP A 38 -7.94 4.54 -19.36
C ASP A 38 -6.62 5.17 -19.80
N GLU A 39 -5.66 5.25 -18.88
CA GLU A 39 -4.36 5.81 -19.21
C GLU A 39 -3.24 5.14 -18.42
N LYS A 40 -2.05 5.16 -18.99
CA LYS A 40 -0.86 4.68 -18.31
C LYS A 40 -0.30 5.80 -17.46
N ILE A 41 -0.13 5.53 -16.16
CA ILE A 41 0.33 6.51 -15.20
C ILE A 41 1.79 6.22 -14.88
N LYS A 42 2.61 7.27 -14.91
CA LYS A 42 4.04 7.14 -14.67
C LYS A 42 4.56 8.39 -13.99
N PHE A 43 5.28 8.19 -12.88
CA PHE A 43 5.94 9.28 -12.17
C PHE A 43 7.45 9.03 -12.16
N ARG A 44 8.24 10.09 -12.09
CA ARG A 44 9.69 10.01 -11.99
C ARG A 44 10.17 11.01 -10.95
N ASN A 45 9.74 10.80 -9.71
CA ASN A 45 9.97 11.78 -8.67
C ASN A 45 11.01 11.36 -7.64
N HIS A 46 11.55 10.15 -7.75
CA HIS A 46 12.49 9.65 -6.76
C HIS A 46 13.89 9.59 -7.33
N THR A 47 14.86 10.17 -6.61
CA THR A 47 16.27 10.12 -7.01
C THR A 47 16.84 8.72 -6.80
N ILE A 48 16.32 8.01 -5.81
CA ILE A 48 16.64 6.61 -5.57
C ILE A 48 15.36 5.82 -5.72
N LYS A 49 15.40 4.78 -6.56
CA LYS A 49 14.21 3.96 -6.78
C LYS A 49 13.76 3.33 -5.46
N PRO A 50 12.46 3.44 -5.11
CA PRO A 50 11.94 2.83 -3.90
C PRO A 50 12.11 1.31 -3.90
N GLU A 51 12.33 0.73 -2.75
CA GLU A 51 12.24 -0.70 -2.56
C GLU A 51 10.78 -1.03 -2.32
N SER A 52 10.15 -1.81 -3.21
CA SER A 52 8.73 -2.06 -3.11
C SER A 52 8.40 -3.54 -3.14
N MET A 53 7.33 -3.91 -2.44
CA MET A 53 6.89 -5.29 -2.33
C MET A 53 5.43 -5.33 -1.93
N ILE A 54 4.74 -6.41 -2.29
CA ILE A 54 3.36 -6.63 -1.88
C ILE A 54 3.32 -7.86 -0.97
N LEU A 55 2.74 -7.69 0.23
CA LEU A 55 2.50 -8.78 1.16
C LEU A 55 1.04 -9.17 1.09
N THR A 56 0.78 -10.46 0.93
CA THR A 56 -0.57 -10.96 0.76
C THR A 56 -0.92 -11.95 1.87
N PRO A 57 -2.18 -11.96 2.33
CA PRO A 57 -2.62 -12.97 3.29
C PRO A 57 -2.76 -14.34 2.62
N GLN A 58 -2.89 -15.37 3.46
CA GLN A 58 -2.87 -16.75 3.02
C GLN A 58 -3.90 -17.06 1.93
N HIS A 59 -5.08 -16.49 2.02
CA HIS A 59 -6.19 -16.81 1.12
C HIS A 59 -6.37 -15.85 -0.04
N ALA A 60 -5.47 -14.88 -0.19
CA ALA A 60 -5.58 -13.91 -1.28
C ALA A 60 -5.22 -14.57 -2.62
N PRO A 61 -5.96 -14.27 -3.68
CA PRO A 61 -5.62 -14.79 -5.02
C PRO A 61 -4.26 -14.30 -5.50
N GLU A 62 -3.65 -15.07 -6.40
CA GLU A 62 -2.32 -14.72 -6.93
C GLU A 62 -2.28 -13.35 -7.59
N TRP A 63 -3.38 -12.92 -8.22
CA TRP A 63 -3.40 -11.62 -8.89
C TRP A 63 -3.20 -10.43 -7.92
N THR A 64 -3.39 -10.63 -6.61
CA THR A 64 -3.15 -9.56 -5.63
C THR A 64 -1.69 -9.18 -5.53
N LYS A 65 -0.80 -10.03 -6.02
CA LYS A 65 0.64 -9.74 -6.06
C LYS A 65 1.03 -8.84 -7.23
N ASP A 66 0.11 -8.61 -8.16
CA ASP A 66 0.30 -7.71 -9.30
C ASP A 66 -0.25 -6.34 -8.90
N ARG A 67 0.65 -5.37 -8.74
CA ARG A 67 0.28 -4.03 -8.25
C ARG A 67 -0.77 -3.37 -9.12
N GLN A 68 -0.63 -3.48 -10.43
CA GLN A 68 -1.59 -2.88 -11.36
C GLN A 68 -2.95 -3.55 -11.21
N ARG A 69 -3.00 -4.87 -11.19
CA ARG A 69 -4.24 -5.61 -11.07
C ARG A 69 -4.90 -5.35 -9.71
N LEU A 70 -4.11 -5.39 -8.65
CA LEU A 70 -4.61 -5.19 -7.29
C LEU A 70 -5.39 -3.87 -7.17
N TRP A 71 -4.77 -2.76 -7.56
CA TRP A 71 -5.39 -1.46 -7.31
C TRP A 71 -6.50 -1.12 -8.29
N ASN A 72 -6.49 -1.67 -9.49
CA ASN A 72 -7.65 -1.59 -10.38
C ASN A 72 -8.84 -2.37 -9.82
N GLU A 73 -8.60 -3.56 -9.26
CA GLU A 73 -9.67 -4.34 -8.64
C GLU A 73 -10.22 -3.66 -7.38
N VAL A 74 -9.35 -3.04 -6.59
CA VAL A 74 -9.79 -2.26 -5.43
C VAL A 74 -10.70 -1.12 -5.85
N ASP A 75 -10.32 -0.36 -6.88
CA ASP A 75 -11.16 0.74 -7.36
C ASP A 75 -12.55 0.25 -7.75
N LYS A 76 -12.60 -0.88 -8.46
CA LYS A 76 -13.87 -1.47 -8.88
C LYS A 76 -14.75 -1.92 -7.72
N VAL A 77 -14.17 -2.67 -6.79
CA VAL A 77 -14.96 -3.21 -5.69
C VAL A 77 -15.48 -2.10 -4.79
N GLU A 78 -14.67 -1.08 -4.53
CA GLU A 78 -15.11 0.01 -3.68
C GLU A 78 -16.16 0.88 -4.36
N LYS A 79 -15.99 1.12 -5.67
CA LYS A 79 -17.00 1.83 -6.44
C LYS A 79 -18.33 1.07 -6.46
N ASN A 80 -18.28 -0.22 -6.72
CA ASN A 80 -19.49 -1.04 -6.88
C ASN A 80 -20.25 -1.25 -5.56
N ASN A 81 -19.57 -1.14 -4.42
CA ASN A 81 -20.17 -1.31 -3.11
C ASN A 81 -20.32 0.01 -2.36
N ALA A 82 -20.14 1.14 -3.03
CA ALA A 82 -20.15 2.44 -2.38
C ALA A 82 -21.56 2.79 -1.90
N LYS A 83 -21.64 3.23 -0.65
CA LYS A 83 -22.88 3.77 -0.06
C LYS A 83 -22.84 5.29 -0.06
N THR A 84 -21.72 5.89 -0.45
CA THR A 84 -21.53 7.33 -0.53
C THR A 84 -20.91 7.67 -1.88
N LYS A 85 -20.84 8.96 -2.20
CA LYS A 85 -20.20 9.43 -3.43
C LYS A 85 -18.68 9.38 -3.34
N ASN A 86 -18.14 9.17 -2.15
CA ASN A 86 -16.71 9.22 -1.92
C ASN A 86 -16.24 8.04 -1.08
N PRO A 87 -16.27 6.81 -1.64
CA PRO A 87 -15.82 5.66 -0.88
C PRO A 87 -14.33 5.71 -0.61
N ARG A 88 -13.93 5.13 0.52
CA ARG A 88 -12.52 4.95 0.86
C ARG A 88 -11.97 3.80 0.05
N LEU A 89 -10.84 4.04 -0.62
CA LEU A 89 -10.21 3.03 -1.46
C LEU A 89 -9.15 2.25 -0.70
N ALA A 90 -8.41 2.91 0.15
CA ALA A 90 -7.29 2.30 0.85
C ALA A 90 -6.99 3.08 2.13
N LYS A 91 -6.30 2.42 3.05
CA LYS A 91 -5.61 3.11 4.14
C LYS A 91 -4.17 3.31 3.72
N GLU A 92 -3.61 4.44 4.06
CA GLU A 92 -2.18 4.64 3.92
C GLU A 92 -1.55 4.68 5.31
N VAL A 93 -0.54 3.87 5.51
CA VAL A 93 0.27 3.86 6.73
C VAL A 93 1.64 4.42 6.37
N LEU A 94 2.06 5.46 7.09
CA LEU A 94 3.37 6.05 6.90
C LEU A 94 4.21 5.73 8.13
N LEU A 95 5.35 5.09 7.91
CA LEU A 95 6.26 4.70 8.98
C LEU A 95 7.60 5.39 8.79
N SER A 96 8.07 6.09 9.83
CA SER A 96 9.44 6.58 9.86
C SER A 96 10.34 5.45 10.35
N LEU A 97 11.45 5.23 9.68
CA LEU A 97 12.36 4.14 10.01
C LEU A 97 13.62 4.69 10.67
N PRO A 98 14.25 3.92 11.57
CA PRO A 98 15.51 4.35 12.18
C PRO A 98 16.60 4.45 11.10
N ASN A 99 17.19 5.62 10.93
CA ASN A 99 18.20 5.80 9.89
C ASN A 99 19.58 5.26 10.27
N ASP A 100 19.76 4.87 11.52
CA ASP A 100 20.98 4.23 11.97
C ASP A 100 20.95 2.69 11.84
N PHE A 101 19.82 2.14 11.36
CA PHE A 101 19.70 0.71 11.10
C PHE A 101 20.10 0.43 9.65
N ASP A 102 20.62 -0.75 9.39
CA ASP A 102 20.91 -1.19 8.04
C ASP A 102 19.64 -1.28 7.21
N ARG A 103 19.79 -1.12 5.88
CA ARG A 103 18.65 -1.21 4.97
C ARG A 103 17.86 -2.51 5.15
N GLU A 104 18.60 -3.62 5.28
CA GLU A 104 17.96 -4.93 5.44
C GLU A 104 17.13 -4.99 6.72
N VAL A 105 17.66 -4.44 7.80
CA VAL A 105 16.93 -4.38 9.07
C VAL A 105 15.71 -3.50 8.95
N GLN A 106 15.83 -2.34 8.30
CA GLN A 106 14.70 -1.45 8.06
C GLN A 106 13.59 -2.17 7.29
N THR A 107 13.96 -2.90 6.25
CA THR A 107 13.01 -3.64 5.41
C THR A 107 12.33 -4.74 6.21
N GLU A 108 13.08 -5.53 6.97
CA GLU A 108 12.51 -6.62 7.75
C GLU A 108 11.60 -6.12 8.87
N LEU A 109 11.97 -5.03 9.55
CA LEU A 109 11.11 -4.41 10.55
C LEU A 109 9.79 -3.97 9.96
N THR A 110 9.83 -3.33 8.79
CA THR A 110 8.63 -2.88 8.10
C THR A 110 7.73 -4.07 7.75
N LYS A 111 8.32 -5.09 7.15
CA LYS A 111 7.57 -6.29 6.75
C LYS A 111 6.93 -6.98 7.95
N ASP A 112 7.70 -7.17 9.01
CA ASP A 112 7.21 -7.86 10.20
C ASP A 112 6.07 -7.09 10.86
N PHE A 113 6.22 -5.78 10.98
CA PHE A 113 5.18 -4.95 11.58
C PHE A 113 3.90 -4.98 10.75
N ILE A 114 4.02 -4.76 9.44
CA ILE A 114 2.86 -4.71 8.55
C ILE A 114 2.19 -6.09 8.46
N LYS A 115 2.99 -7.15 8.45
CA LYS A 115 2.44 -8.50 8.43
C LYS A 115 1.60 -8.77 9.69
N SER A 116 2.16 -8.52 10.87
CA SER A 116 1.46 -8.83 12.10
C SER A 116 0.25 -7.95 12.35
N GLU A 117 0.33 -6.68 11.95
CA GLU A 117 -0.75 -5.74 12.24
C GLU A 117 -1.88 -5.75 11.20
N PHE A 118 -1.59 -6.11 9.95
CA PHE A 118 -2.57 -5.98 8.89
C PHE A 118 -2.71 -7.22 8.01
N VAL A 119 -1.63 -7.79 7.54
CA VAL A 119 -1.69 -8.91 6.59
C VAL A 119 -2.25 -10.16 7.25
N ASP A 120 -1.86 -10.44 8.48
CA ASP A 120 -2.37 -11.60 9.23
C ASP A 120 -3.86 -11.46 9.54
N LYS A 121 -4.41 -10.25 9.43
CA LYS A 121 -5.84 -9.98 9.57
C LYS A 121 -6.59 -10.04 8.25
N GLY A 122 -5.90 -10.39 7.18
CA GLY A 122 -6.52 -10.64 5.88
C GLY A 122 -6.33 -9.55 4.83
N MET A 123 -5.70 -8.43 5.17
CA MET A 123 -5.51 -7.33 4.23
C MET A 123 -4.27 -7.52 3.38
N VAL A 124 -4.31 -6.97 2.15
CA VAL A 124 -3.13 -6.92 1.28
C VAL A 124 -2.41 -5.60 1.53
N ALA A 125 -1.09 -5.66 1.61
CA ALA A 125 -0.26 -4.49 1.86
C ALA A 125 0.72 -4.27 0.71
N ASP A 126 0.72 -3.05 0.17
CA ASP A 126 1.64 -2.61 -0.87
C ASP A 126 2.63 -1.65 -0.23
N ILE A 127 3.87 -2.10 -0.05
CA ILE A 127 4.90 -1.37 0.69
C ILE A 127 5.89 -0.75 -0.29
N SER A 128 6.21 0.52 -0.08
CA SER A 128 7.27 1.20 -0.81
C SER A 128 8.14 1.96 0.18
N ILE A 129 9.42 1.62 0.22
CA ILE A 129 10.37 2.23 1.15
C ILE A 129 11.18 3.26 0.40
N HIS A 130 11.12 4.51 0.87
CA HIS A 130 11.79 5.64 0.26
C HIS A 130 13.03 5.99 1.05
N ARG A 131 14.17 6.05 0.37
CA ARG A 131 15.47 6.36 0.97
C ARG A 131 16.19 7.50 0.27
N ASP A 132 15.45 8.35 -0.45
CA ASP A 132 16.01 9.52 -1.14
C ASP A 132 16.65 10.48 -0.14
N ASP A 133 15.99 10.68 1.01
CA ASP A 133 16.52 11.48 2.08
C ASP A 133 17.20 10.56 3.08
N ILE A 134 18.51 10.63 3.13
CA ILE A 134 19.31 9.74 3.97
C ILE A 134 18.98 9.89 5.45
N ASN A 135 18.48 11.05 5.85
CA ASN A 135 18.12 11.31 7.25
C ASN A 135 16.69 10.95 7.57
N ASN A 136 15.92 10.54 6.58
CA ASN A 136 14.50 10.24 6.78
C ASN A 136 14.04 9.07 5.93
N PRO A 137 14.60 7.87 6.14
CA PRO A 137 14.05 6.70 5.47
C PRO A 137 12.64 6.44 6.01
N HIS A 138 11.71 6.17 5.11
CA HIS A 138 10.31 5.98 5.51
C HIS A 138 9.61 5.04 4.56
N ALA A 139 8.60 4.34 5.09
CA ALA A 139 7.79 3.42 4.32
C ALA A 139 6.40 3.99 4.12
N HIS A 140 5.94 3.95 2.87
CA HIS A 140 4.55 4.19 2.52
C HIS A 140 3.91 2.83 2.31
N VAL A 141 2.81 2.57 3.00
CA VAL A 141 2.11 1.30 2.90
C VAL A 141 0.66 1.58 2.53
N LEU A 142 0.24 1.04 1.39
CA LEU A 142 -1.16 1.10 0.99
C LEU A 142 -1.81 -0.23 1.38
N LEU A 143 -2.91 -0.15 2.13
CA LEU A 143 -3.61 -1.32 2.62
C LEU A 143 -5.01 -1.36 2.02
N THR A 144 -5.45 -2.56 1.64
CA THR A 144 -6.84 -2.73 1.24
C THR A 144 -7.76 -2.46 2.42
N GLN A 145 -8.94 -1.91 2.15
CA GLN A 145 -9.94 -1.68 3.20
C GLN A 145 -10.60 -2.99 3.61
N ARG A 146 -10.56 -4.00 2.74
CA ARG A 146 -11.23 -5.27 2.96
C ARG A 146 -10.23 -6.38 3.13
N PRO A 147 -10.50 -7.32 4.05
CA PRO A 147 -9.73 -8.55 4.09
C PRO A 147 -10.21 -9.50 3.00
N PHE A 148 -9.43 -10.55 2.74
CA PHE A 148 -9.87 -11.64 1.90
C PHE A 148 -10.45 -12.75 2.77
N ASN A 149 -11.58 -13.31 2.31
CA ASN A 149 -12.20 -14.47 2.95
C ASN A 149 -11.41 -15.74 2.63
N ALA A 150 -11.68 -16.82 3.37
CA ALA A 150 -11.01 -18.09 3.18
C ALA A 150 -11.18 -18.66 1.78
N ASP A 151 -12.27 -18.30 1.07
CA ASP A 151 -12.52 -18.74 -0.29
C ASP A 151 -11.88 -17.86 -1.36
N GLY A 152 -11.09 -16.86 -0.98
CA GLY A 152 -10.42 -15.98 -1.91
C GLY A 152 -11.27 -14.82 -2.43
N THR A 153 -12.43 -14.60 -1.85
CA THR A 153 -13.27 -13.45 -2.22
C THR A 153 -13.04 -12.27 -1.27
N TRP A 154 -13.39 -11.07 -1.72
CA TRP A 154 -13.31 -9.88 -0.88
C TRP A 154 -14.23 -10.01 0.32
N GLY A 155 -13.71 -9.70 1.48
CA GLY A 155 -14.51 -9.63 2.70
C GLY A 155 -15.16 -8.28 2.88
N LYS A 156 -15.78 -8.08 4.03
CA LYS A 156 -16.43 -6.82 4.36
C LYS A 156 -15.42 -5.77 4.77
N LYS A 157 -15.70 -4.53 4.41
CA LYS A 157 -14.89 -3.39 4.82
C LYS A 157 -14.91 -3.26 6.34
N THR A 158 -13.78 -3.08 6.95
CA THR A 158 -13.65 -2.92 8.40
C THR A 158 -13.50 -1.48 8.82
#